data_77ad0f2193017f8e2a5bdf6227a0c905
#
_entry.id   77ad0f2193017f8e2a5bdf6227a0c905
#
_cell.length_a   1.000
_cell.length_b   1.000
_cell.length_c   1.000
_cell.angle_alpha   90.00
_cell.angle_beta   90.00
_cell.angle_gamma   90.00
#
_symmetry.space_group_name_H-M   'P 1'
#
loop_
_entity.id
_entity.type
_entity.pdbx_description
1 polymer ?
#
loop_
_entity_poly.entity_id
_entity_poly.type
_entity_poly.pdbx_seq_one_letter_code
_entity_poly.pdbx_strand_id
1 'polypeptide(L)'
;MSPILLRPIREQFEHNRVIRLLQVRHRRRYLVGVNLGDEPEATGVRSGTGLVYPDLVLTNITGARRVHAIVEVETAESVNHLEAMAEWVHFAKVRGAFYLYVPAGTTDVARRLCEDHHVAVTEIWSYHAVGDQMRFTMTYRSRRAARSAKAAPQKSKAASKKVERAAKTAKRTAKTAKRTAKT
;
A
#
# COMPACT_ATOMS: atom_id res chain seq x y z
N MET A 1 -18.08 21.33 -4.69
CA MET A 1 -18.39 20.28 -5.69
C MET A 1 -17.19 20.19 -6.62
N SER A 2 -16.39 19.13 -6.49
CA SER A 2 -15.30 18.87 -7.45
C SER A 2 -15.92 18.52 -8.80
N PRO A 3 -15.42 19.02 -9.93
CA PRO A 3 -15.90 18.59 -11.23
C PRO A 3 -15.57 17.11 -11.37
N ILE A 4 -16.59 16.28 -11.41
CA ILE A 4 -16.47 14.87 -11.76
C ILE A 4 -16.10 14.85 -13.24
N LEU A 5 -14.82 14.81 -13.54
CA LEU A 5 -14.35 14.45 -14.87
C LEU A 5 -14.66 12.98 -15.05
N LEU A 6 -15.71 12.68 -15.84
CA LEU A 6 -16.08 11.33 -16.20
C LEU A 6 -14.89 10.70 -16.96
N ARG A 7 -14.16 9.82 -16.27
CA ARG A 7 -13.09 9.04 -16.92
C ARG A 7 -13.67 8.22 -18.06
N PRO A 8 -13.02 8.15 -19.23
CA PRO A 8 -13.43 7.24 -20.29
C PRO A 8 -13.57 5.80 -19.78
N ILE A 9 -14.51 5.04 -20.28
CA ILE A 9 -14.84 3.68 -19.81
C ILE A 9 -13.60 2.77 -19.73
N ARG A 10 -12.70 2.86 -20.71
CA ARG A 10 -11.47 2.06 -20.75
C ARG A 10 -10.54 2.38 -19.59
N GLU A 11 -10.35 3.66 -19.29
CA GLU A 11 -9.52 4.13 -18.19
C GLU A 11 -10.12 3.75 -16.84
N GLN A 12 -11.44 3.84 -16.71
CA GLN A 12 -12.15 3.40 -15.52
C GLN A 12 -11.93 1.91 -15.25
N PHE A 13 -11.92 1.07 -16.30
CA PHE A 13 -11.62 -0.36 -16.16
C PHE A 13 -10.18 -0.61 -15.72
N GLU A 14 -9.21 0.09 -16.29
CA GLU A 14 -7.80 -0.03 -15.91
C GLU A 14 -7.59 0.41 -14.46
N HIS A 15 -8.08 1.58 -14.10
CA HIS A 15 -8.06 2.12 -12.74
C HIS A 15 -8.65 1.13 -11.73
N ASN A 16 -9.88 0.67 -11.96
CA ASN A 16 -10.56 -0.28 -11.09
C ASN A 16 -9.80 -1.60 -10.97
N ARG A 17 -9.20 -2.09 -12.07
CA ARG A 17 -8.38 -3.30 -12.07
C ARG A 17 -7.16 -3.15 -11.16
N VAL A 18 -6.45 -2.03 -11.26
CA VAL A 18 -5.26 -1.75 -10.42
C VAL A 18 -5.67 -1.69 -8.95
N ILE A 19 -6.73 -0.97 -8.60
CA ILE A 19 -7.24 -0.88 -7.23
C ILE A 19 -7.57 -2.26 -6.66
N ARG A 20 -8.28 -3.10 -7.41
CA ARG A 20 -8.63 -4.47 -6.99
C ARG A 20 -7.39 -5.32 -6.73
N LEU A 21 -6.36 -5.23 -7.56
CA LEU A 21 -5.10 -5.96 -7.38
C LEU A 21 -4.35 -5.48 -6.14
N LEU A 22 -4.33 -4.17 -5.89
CA LEU A 22 -3.74 -3.59 -4.68
C LEU A 22 -4.52 -3.97 -3.43
N GLN A 23 -5.86 -4.00 -3.47
CA GLN A 23 -6.70 -4.51 -2.39
C GLN A 23 -6.30 -5.94 -2.00
N VAL A 24 -6.19 -6.84 -2.97
CA VAL A 24 -5.77 -8.23 -2.74
C VAL A 24 -4.35 -8.29 -2.15
N ARG A 25 -3.42 -7.48 -2.68
CA ARG A 25 -2.04 -7.41 -2.21
C ARG A 25 -1.94 -6.99 -0.73
N HIS A 26 -2.74 -6.00 -0.32
CA HIS A 26 -2.62 -5.38 1.00
C HIS A 26 -3.48 -6.06 2.09
N ARG A 27 -4.58 -6.75 1.76
CA ARG A 27 -5.53 -7.35 2.71
C ARG A 27 -4.92 -8.35 3.69
N ARG A 28 -3.73 -8.90 3.40
CA ARG A 28 -3.04 -9.82 4.32
C ARG A 28 -2.39 -9.11 5.51
N ARG A 29 -2.17 -7.80 5.41
CA ARG A 29 -1.44 -7.01 6.41
C ARG A 29 -2.26 -5.88 6.99
N TYR A 30 -3.29 -5.45 6.28
CA TYR A 30 -4.11 -4.29 6.61
C TYR A 30 -5.59 -4.59 6.43
N LEU A 31 -6.42 -3.90 7.20
CA LEU A 31 -7.81 -3.69 6.82
C LEU A 31 -7.79 -2.68 5.66
N VAL A 32 -8.43 -3.02 4.56
CA VAL A 32 -8.40 -2.23 3.33
C VAL A 32 -9.79 -1.66 3.07
N GLY A 33 -9.96 -0.37 3.26
CA GLY A 33 -11.10 0.40 2.75
C GLY A 33 -10.87 0.71 1.27
N VAL A 34 -11.91 0.69 0.48
CA VAL A 34 -11.86 0.94 -0.97
C VAL A 34 -12.94 1.92 -1.33
N ASN A 35 -12.58 2.94 -2.11
CA ASN A 35 -13.49 3.91 -2.71
C ASN A 35 -13.48 3.66 -4.22
N LEU A 36 -14.51 3.03 -4.75
CA LEU A 36 -14.49 2.53 -6.12
C LEU A 36 -15.89 2.54 -6.73
N GLY A 37 -15.99 3.01 -7.97
CA GLY A 37 -17.18 2.86 -8.79
C GLY A 37 -18.44 3.44 -8.13
N ASP A 38 -19.36 2.56 -7.73
CA ASP A 38 -20.67 2.94 -7.19
C ASP A 38 -20.60 3.47 -5.74
N GLU A 39 -19.49 3.28 -5.04
CA GLU A 39 -19.27 3.73 -3.66
C GLU A 39 -17.96 4.56 -3.54
N PRO A 40 -17.86 5.72 -4.19
CA PRO A 40 -16.63 6.53 -4.21
C PRO A 40 -16.30 7.15 -2.85
N GLU A 41 -17.23 7.20 -1.93
CA GLU A 41 -17.08 7.79 -0.59
C GLU A 41 -17.31 6.77 0.55
N ALA A 42 -17.10 5.47 0.29
CA ALA A 42 -17.32 4.42 1.29
C ALA A 42 -16.38 4.53 2.50
N THR A 43 -15.14 4.95 2.28
CA THR A 43 -14.11 5.01 3.33
C THR A 43 -13.38 6.35 3.33
N GLY A 44 -13.88 7.29 4.14
CA GLY A 44 -13.25 8.60 4.31
C GLY A 44 -12.13 8.62 5.33
N VAL A 45 -11.13 9.48 5.12
CA VAL A 45 -10.02 9.71 6.03
C VAL A 45 -9.89 11.19 6.35
N ARG A 46 -9.61 11.54 7.62
CA ARG A 46 -9.39 12.93 8.01
C ARG A 46 -8.06 13.45 7.46
N SER A 47 -8.13 14.51 6.69
CA SER A 47 -7.04 15.38 6.29
C SER A 47 -7.09 16.69 7.10
N GLY A 48 -6.04 17.49 7.06
CA GLY A 48 -6.05 18.83 7.67
C GLY A 48 -7.15 19.76 7.16
N THR A 49 -7.70 19.49 5.98
CA THR A 49 -8.73 20.29 5.29
C THR A 49 -10.14 19.70 5.37
N GLY A 50 -10.31 18.53 5.98
CA GLY A 50 -11.60 17.85 6.08
C GLY A 50 -11.51 16.35 5.87
N LEU A 51 -12.58 15.76 5.35
CA LEU A 51 -12.64 14.35 4.98
C LEU A 51 -12.23 14.21 3.50
N VAL A 52 -11.38 13.25 3.22
CA VAL A 52 -10.92 12.91 1.88
C VAL A 52 -11.10 11.42 1.60
N TYR A 53 -11.25 11.02 0.35
CA TYR A 53 -11.61 9.68 -0.08
C TYR A 53 -10.61 9.13 -1.10
N PRO A 54 -9.40 8.76 -0.68
CA PRO A 54 -8.42 8.14 -1.57
C PRO A 54 -8.90 6.76 -2.03
N ASP A 55 -8.44 6.27 -3.15
CA ASP A 55 -8.84 4.97 -3.72
C ASP A 55 -8.75 3.81 -2.71
N LEU A 56 -7.68 3.78 -1.90
CA LEU A 56 -7.52 2.78 -0.85
C LEU A 56 -7.08 3.41 0.47
N VAL A 57 -7.66 2.92 1.56
CA VAL A 57 -7.25 3.24 2.93
C VAL A 57 -6.72 1.99 3.61
N LEU A 58 -5.46 2.00 3.98
CA LEU A 58 -4.79 0.89 4.67
C LEU A 58 -4.75 1.16 6.16
N THR A 59 -5.49 0.38 6.95
CA THR A 59 -5.56 0.52 8.41
C THR A 59 -4.90 -0.68 9.09
N ASN A 60 -4.15 -0.46 10.16
CA ASN A 60 -3.51 -1.53 10.91
C ASN A 60 -4.55 -2.52 11.46
N ILE A 61 -4.26 -3.83 11.34
CA ILE A 61 -5.13 -4.89 11.86
C ILE A 61 -5.03 -4.98 13.38
N THR A 62 -3.82 -4.77 13.93
CA THR A 62 -3.53 -4.97 15.36
C THR A 62 -3.28 -3.64 16.07
N GLY A 63 -3.64 -3.57 17.35
CA GLY A 63 -3.47 -2.39 18.18
C GLY A 63 -4.53 -1.31 17.87
N ALA A 64 -4.16 -0.04 18.04
CA ALA A 64 -5.03 1.06 17.65
C ALA A 64 -5.25 1.03 16.13
N ARG A 65 -6.50 1.05 15.70
CA ARG A 65 -6.89 1.13 14.28
C ARG A 65 -6.49 2.48 13.68
N ARG A 66 -5.21 2.61 13.36
CA ARG A 66 -4.65 3.82 12.75
C ARG A 66 -4.45 3.63 11.27
N VAL A 67 -4.71 4.66 10.51
CA VAL A 67 -4.35 4.69 9.08
C VAL A 67 -2.84 4.52 8.97
N HIS A 68 -2.42 3.45 8.30
CA HIS A 68 -1.03 3.18 7.97
C HIS A 68 -0.61 3.95 6.73
N ALA A 69 -1.42 3.83 5.69
CA ALA A 69 -1.22 4.52 4.43
C ALA A 69 -2.55 4.78 3.73
N ILE A 70 -2.54 5.75 2.87
CA ILE A 70 -3.54 5.93 1.82
C ILE A 70 -2.87 5.68 0.47
N VAL A 71 -3.66 5.24 -0.49
CA VAL A 71 -3.19 4.91 -1.84
C VAL A 71 -4.08 5.61 -2.84
N GLU A 72 -3.45 6.25 -3.80
CA GLU A 72 -4.08 6.82 -4.98
C GLU A 72 -3.55 6.16 -6.24
N VAL A 73 -4.43 5.87 -7.16
CA VAL A 73 -4.12 5.22 -8.44
C VAL A 73 -4.52 6.15 -9.58
N GLU A 74 -3.55 6.51 -10.39
CA GLU A 74 -3.80 7.38 -11.55
C GLU A 74 -3.72 6.59 -12.85
N THR A 75 -4.44 7.05 -13.83
CA THR A 75 -4.28 6.65 -15.24
C THR A 75 -3.31 7.59 -15.94
N ALA A 76 -2.99 7.34 -17.21
CA ALA A 76 -2.08 8.22 -17.95
C ALA A 76 -2.65 9.65 -18.10
N GLU A 77 -3.95 9.76 -18.25
CA GLU A 77 -4.67 11.01 -18.46
C GLU A 77 -4.87 11.79 -17.16
N SER A 78 -4.98 11.08 -16.03
CA SER A 78 -5.17 11.71 -14.72
C SER A 78 -3.85 12.14 -14.05
N VAL A 79 -2.69 11.73 -14.56
CA VAL A 79 -1.40 12.28 -14.08
C VAL A 79 -1.20 13.69 -14.66
N ASN A 80 -1.85 14.67 -14.07
CA ASN A 80 -1.85 16.05 -14.52
C ASN A 80 -1.88 17.06 -13.35
N HIS A 81 -1.72 18.35 -13.68
CA HIS A 81 -1.68 19.43 -12.71
C HIS A 81 -2.98 19.59 -11.91
N LEU A 82 -4.14 19.38 -12.55
CA LEU A 82 -5.43 19.56 -11.91
C LEU A 82 -5.66 18.51 -10.82
N GLU A 83 -5.38 17.24 -11.10
CA GLU A 83 -5.49 16.15 -10.13
C GLU A 83 -4.49 16.34 -8.97
N ALA A 84 -3.25 16.74 -9.28
CA ALA A 84 -2.27 17.01 -8.24
C ALA A 84 -2.74 18.11 -7.26
N MET A 85 -3.37 19.18 -7.76
CA MET A 85 -3.93 20.25 -6.94
C MET A 85 -5.23 19.85 -6.25
N ALA A 86 -6.13 19.16 -6.94
CA ALA A 86 -7.45 18.82 -6.43
C ALA A 86 -7.38 17.73 -5.34
N GLU A 87 -6.48 16.77 -5.47
CA GLU A 87 -6.47 15.57 -4.65
C GLU A 87 -5.15 15.35 -3.92
N TRP A 88 -4.01 15.26 -4.62
CA TRP A 88 -2.75 14.83 -3.99
C TRP A 88 -2.27 15.78 -2.88
N VAL A 89 -2.47 17.09 -3.05
CA VAL A 89 -2.14 18.10 -2.01
C VAL A 89 -2.94 17.84 -0.73
N HIS A 90 -4.17 17.38 -0.83
CA HIS A 90 -5.03 17.07 0.30
C HIS A 90 -4.69 15.71 0.91
N PHE A 91 -4.38 14.72 0.09
CA PHE A 91 -3.95 13.38 0.52
C PHE A 91 -2.63 13.43 1.28
N ALA A 92 -1.69 14.26 0.85
CA ALA A 92 -0.41 14.44 1.53
C ALA A 92 -0.53 14.96 2.97
N LYS A 93 -1.67 15.53 3.36
CA LYS A 93 -1.96 16.04 4.72
C LYS A 93 -2.57 14.98 5.65
N VAL A 94 -2.90 13.80 5.14
CA VAL A 94 -3.41 12.69 5.95
C VAL A 94 -2.32 12.18 6.88
N ARG A 95 -2.68 11.84 8.12
CA ARG A 95 -1.76 11.19 9.06
C ARG A 95 -1.55 9.74 8.66
N GLY A 96 -0.49 9.47 7.93
CA GLY A 96 -0.12 8.17 7.41
C GLY A 96 0.89 8.32 6.28
N ALA A 97 1.24 7.22 5.64
CA ALA A 97 2.00 7.28 4.40
C ALA A 97 1.06 7.59 3.22
N PHE A 98 1.56 8.30 2.22
CA PHE A 98 0.86 8.51 0.97
C PHE A 98 1.60 7.76 -0.15
N TYR A 99 0.93 6.80 -0.77
CA TYR A 99 1.42 6.00 -1.89
C TYR A 99 0.68 6.40 -3.16
N LEU A 100 1.43 6.80 -4.18
CA LEU A 100 0.90 7.17 -5.48
C LEU A 100 1.28 6.09 -6.50
N TYR A 101 0.28 5.51 -7.17
CA TYR A 101 0.47 4.52 -8.23
C TYR A 101 0.14 5.13 -9.58
N VAL A 102 1.09 5.09 -10.51
CA VAL A 102 0.98 5.69 -11.84
C VAL A 102 1.44 4.72 -12.94
N PRO A 103 0.98 4.85 -14.19
CA PRO A 103 1.53 4.09 -15.29
C PRO A 103 3.03 4.30 -15.45
N ALA A 104 3.77 3.28 -15.88
CA ALA A 104 5.23 3.33 -15.98
C ALA A 104 5.75 4.52 -16.79
N GLY A 105 5.03 4.93 -17.85
CA GLY A 105 5.40 6.06 -18.71
C GLY A 105 5.21 7.45 -18.09
N THR A 106 4.49 7.57 -16.99
CA THR A 106 4.15 8.86 -16.36
C THR A 106 4.86 9.13 -15.03
N THR A 107 5.77 8.26 -14.62
CA THR A 107 6.46 8.33 -13.32
C THR A 107 7.23 9.65 -13.12
N ASP A 108 7.95 10.10 -14.13
CA ASP A 108 8.74 11.34 -14.03
C ASP A 108 7.85 12.58 -14.00
N VAL A 109 6.71 12.55 -14.71
CA VAL A 109 5.70 13.61 -14.67
C VAL A 109 5.09 13.68 -13.27
N ALA A 110 4.65 12.54 -12.72
CA ALA A 110 4.08 12.47 -11.39
C ALA A 110 5.06 12.99 -10.32
N ARG A 111 6.35 12.65 -10.45
CA ARG A 111 7.38 13.14 -9.53
C ARG A 111 7.54 14.66 -9.60
N ARG A 112 7.61 15.23 -10.81
CA ARG A 112 7.68 16.69 -11.00
C ARG A 112 6.46 17.38 -10.42
N LEU A 113 5.26 16.88 -10.68
CA LEU A 113 4.02 17.43 -10.10
C LEU A 113 4.05 17.41 -8.56
N CYS A 114 4.56 16.33 -7.95
CA CYS A 114 4.72 16.30 -6.49
C CYS A 114 5.72 17.35 -5.99
N GLU A 115 6.82 17.59 -6.72
CA GLU A 115 7.83 18.62 -6.39
C GLU A 115 7.24 20.03 -6.55
N ASP A 116 6.59 20.32 -7.67
CA ASP A 116 6.01 21.64 -8.01
C ASP A 116 4.89 22.05 -7.04
N HIS A 117 4.07 21.10 -6.62
CA HIS A 117 2.95 21.34 -5.70
C HIS A 117 3.28 21.04 -4.23
N HIS A 118 4.54 20.77 -3.90
CA HIS A 118 4.99 20.45 -2.54
C HIS A 118 4.20 19.28 -1.91
N VAL A 119 3.81 18.29 -2.71
CA VAL A 119 3.11 17.09 -2.27
C VAL A 119 4.08 16.17 -1.56
N ALA A 120 3.87 15.96 -0.25
CA ALA A 120 4.71 15.10 0.58
C ALA A 120 4.39 13.62 0.32
N VAL A 121 4.60 13.12 -0.90
CA VAL A 121 4.41 11.71 -1.24
C VAL A 121 5.46 10.85 -0.52
N THR A 122 5.02 9.70 0.01
CA THR A 122 5.90 8.76 0.69
C THR A 122 6.59 7.81 -0.28
N GLU A 123 5.83 7.25 -1.21
CA GLU A 123 6.32 6.36 -2.27
C GLU A 123 5.57 6.62 -3.57
N ILE A 124 6.28 6.55 -4.70
CA ILE A 124 5.67 6.48 -6.03
C ILE A 124 5.97 5.09 -6.59
N TRP A 125 4.94 4.45 -7.09
CA TRP A 125 4.96 3.14 -7.69
C TRP A 125 4.53 3.24 -9.14
N SER A 126 5.28 2.63 -10.05
CA SER A 126 4.82 2.45 -11.41
C SER A 126 4.07 1.14 -11.56
N TYR A 127 3.09 1.12 -12.44
CA TYR A 127 2.45 -0.10 -12.87
C TYR A 127 2.44 -0.24 -14.39
N HIS A 128 2.48 -1.47 -14.88
CA HIS A 128 2.32 -1.81 -16.29
C HIS A 128 1.85 -3.25 -16.45
N ALA A 129 1.14 -3.53 -17.53
CA ALA A 129 0.70 -4.87 -17.88
C ALA A 129 1.84 -5.66 -18.56
N VAL A 130 2.02 -6.92 -18.18
CA VAL A 130 2.89 -7.89 -18.84
C VAL A 130 2.04 -9.14 -19.11
N GLY A 131 1.55 -9.28 -20.32
CA GLY A 131 0.47 -10.23 -20.61
C GLY A 131 -0.75 -9.94 -19.76
N ASP A 132 -1.29 -10.95 -19.09
CA ASP A 132 -2.46 -10.81 -18.21
C ASP A 132 -2.11 -10.33 -16.79
N GLN A 133 -0.83 -10.16 -16.49
CA GLN A 133 -0.39 -9.76 -15.16
C GLN A 133 -0.08 -8.27 -15.10
N MET A 134 -0.37 -7.65 -13.95
CA MET A 134 0.05 -6.30 -13.64
C MET A 134 1.31 -6.34 -12.76
N ARG A 135 2.36 -5.64 -13.19
CA ARG A 135 3.59 -5.47 -12.42
C ARG A 135 3.61 -4.12 -11.74
N PHE A 136 4.06 -4.12 -10.48
CA PHE A 136 4.22 -2.93 -9.66
C PHE A 136 5.69 -2.77 -9.27
N THR A 137 6.28 -1.63 -9.59
CA THR A 137 7.68 -1.32 -9.28
C THR A 137 7.75 -0.01 -8.51
N MET A 138 8.42 -0.02 -7.36
CA MET A 138 8.66 1.22 -6.61
C MET A 138 9.75 2.04 -7.31
N THR A 139 9.40 3.25 -7.74
CA THR A 139 10.30 4.15 -8.48
C THR A 139 10.85 5.28 -7.62
N TYR A 140 10.11 5.65 -6.56
CA TYR A 140 10.54 6.69 -5.62
C TYR A 140 10.14 6.31 -4.19
N ARG A 141 11.03 6.66 -3.24
CA ARG A 141 10.74 6.63 -1.79
C ARG A 141 11.32 7.85 -1.13
N SER A 142 10.52 8.56 -0.34
CA SER A 142 10.97 9.73 0.39
C SER A 142 12.09 9.38 1.38
N ARG A 143 13.02 10.31 1.62
CA ARG A 143 14.14 10.11 2.57
C ARG A 143 13.64 9.78 3.98
N ARG A 144 12.52 10.37 4.41
CA ARG A 144 11.89 10.10 5.71
C ARG A 144 11.43 8.65 5.80
N ALA A 145 10.75 8.13 4.77
CA ALA A 145 10.31 6.74 4.69
C ALA A 145 11.49 5.77 4.63
N ALA A 146 12.54 6.11 3.88
CA ALA A 146 13.76 5.30 3.80
C ALA A 146 14.48 5.18 5.17
N ARG A 147 14.52 6.25 5.96
CA ARG A 147 15.09 6.24 7.32
C ARG A 147 14.25 5.40 8.28
N SER A 148 12.93 5.52 8.24
CA SER A 148 12.03 4.71 9.07
C SER A 148 12.10 3.23 8.72
N ALA A 149 12.24 2.87 7.44
CA ALA A 149 12.40 1.48 7.01
C ALA A 149 13.73 0.86 7.50
N LYS A 150 14.82 1.66 7.54
CA LYS A 150 16.12 1.20 8.11
C LYS A 150 16.11 1.07 9.63
N ALA A 151 15.30 1.87 10.33
CA ALA A 151 15.17 1.85 11.78
C ALA A 151 14.22 0.76 12.30
N ALA A 152 13.39 0.17 11.44
CA ALA A 152 12.53 -0.94 11.81
C ALA A 152 13.39 -2.18 12.09
N PRO A 153 13.31 -2.81 13.29
CA PRO A 153 14.11 -3.99 13.61
C PRO A 153 13.75 -5.08 12.59
N GLN A 154 14.75 -5.55 11.84
CA GLN A 154 14.61 -6.75 11.03
C GLN A 154 14.19 -7.86 12.00
N LYS A 155 12.95 -8.36 11.88
CA LYS A 155 12.51 -9.58 12.58
C LYS A 155 13.52 -10.66 12.18
N SER A 156 14.48 -10.89 13.08
CA SER A 156 15.61 -11.73 12.83
C SER A 156 15.15 -13.15 12.51
N LYS A 157 15.76 -13.77 11.51
CA LYS A 157 15.67 -15.21 11.21
C LYS A 157 16.03 -16.12 12.42
N ALA A 158 16.37 -15.52 13.56
CA ALA A 158 16.67 -16.20 14.83
C ALA A 158 15.44 -16.84 15.48
N ALA A 159 14.21 -16.31 15.27
CA ALA A 159 13.01 -16.91 15.84
C ALA A 159 12.64 -18.24 15.20
N SER A 160 12.86 -18.40 13.90
CA SER A 160 12.59 -19.64 13.17
C SER A 160 13.55 -20.76 13.59
N LYS A 161 14.83 -20.46 13.83
CA LYS A 161 15.81 -21.45 14.29
C LYS A 161 15.56 -21.94 15.73
N LYS A 162 14.95 -21.10 16.58
CA LYS A 162 14.65 -21.48 17.98
C LYS A 162 13.47 -22.46 18.04
N VAL A 163 12.44 -22.29 17.18
CA VAL A 163 11.29 -23.19 17.08
C VAL A 163 11.72 -24.56 16.50
N GLU A 164 12.59 -24.57 15.50
CA GLU A 164 13.09 -25.80 14.90
C GLU A 164 14.00 -26.60 15.83
N ARG A 165 14.81 -25.93 16.65
CA ARG A 165 15.61 -26.58 17.72
C ARG A 165 14.74 -27.19 18.82
N ALA A 166 13.68 -26.48 19.26
CA ALA A 166 12.76 -26.99 20.30
C ALA A 166 12.00 -28.23 19.80
N ALA A 167 11.54 -28.24 18.54
CA ALA A 167 10.89 -29.38 17.92
C ALA A 167 11.82 -30.61 17.77
N LYS A 168 13.10 -30.39 17.49
CA LYS A 168 14.10 -31.50 17.41
C LYS A 168 14.44 -32.10 18.77
N THR A 169 14.45 -31.28 19.84
CA THR A 169 14.71 -31.76 21.22
C THR A 169 13.54 -32.56 21.74
N ALA A 170 12.29 -32.12 21.53
CA ALA A 170 11.09 -32.84 21.93
C ALA A 170 10.96 -34.22 21.21
N LYS A 171 11.41 -34.32 19.97
CA LYS A 171 11.40 -35.61 19.22
C LYS A 171 12.46 -36.61 19.73
N ARG A 172 13.59 -36.13 20.28
CA ARG A 172 14.64 -36.99 20.88
C ARG A 172 14.22 -37.54 22.23
N THR A 173 13.60 -36.73 23.10
CA THR A 173 13.11 -37.19 24.42
C THR A 173 11.97 -38.21 24.30
N ALA A 174 11.04 -38.03 23.36
CA ALA A 174 9.99 -39.00 23.10
C ALA A 174 10.50 -40.37 22.58
N LYS A 175 11.63 -40.37 21.83
CA LYS A 175 12.24 -41.62 21.33
C LYS A 175 13.00 -42.38 22.43
N THR A 176 13.56 -41.67 23.41
CA THR A 176 14.27 -42.31 24.54
C THR A 176 13.30 -42.94 25.54
N ALA A 177 12.18 -42.26 25.84
CA ALA A 177 11.13 -42.80 26.73
C ALA A 177 10.46 -44.07 26.18
N LYS A 178 10.40 -44.24 24.84
CA LYS A 178 9.81 -45.43 24.23
C LYS A 178 10.77 -46.64 24.21
N ARG A 179 12.05 -46.47 24.49
CA ARG A 179 13.04 -47.58 24.60
C ARG A 179 13.15 -48.12 26.01
N THR A 180 12.86 -47.35 27.06
CA THR A 180 12.90 -47.78 28.48
C THR A 180 11.62 -48.47 28.92
N ALA A 181 10.54 -48.43 28.15
CA ALA A 181 9.27 -49.08 28.46
C ALA A 181 9.10 -50.49 27.80
N LYS A 182 10.18 -51.05 27.24
CA LYS A 182 10.17 -52.36 26.53
C LYS A 182 11.27 -53.30 27.02
N THR A 183 11.68 -53.13 28.31
CA THR A 183 12.56 -54.08 29.00
C THR A 183 11.78 -54.52 30.30
#